data_f4bb75a15fd1df70596e4faca0b233a0
#
_entry.id   f4bb75a15fd1df70596e4faca0b233a0
#
_cell.length_a   1.000
_cell.length_b   1.000
_cell.length_c   1.000
_cell.angle_alpha   90.00
_cell.angle_beta   90.00
_cell.angle_gamma   90.00
#
_symmetry.space_group_name_H-M   'P 1'
#
loop_
_entity.id
_entity.type
_entity.pdbx_description
1 polymer ?
#
loop_
_entity_poly.entity_id
_entity_poly.type
_entity_poly.pdbx_seq_one_letter_code
_entity_poly.pdbx_strand_id
1 'polypeptide(L)'
;MYKKISMIILNSAIALTVIYLVVVIVIFLSQRKLMYHPNENNYLEENQLNHKIEKVYINSDFKLLGWHHVKNKKFKTLLFFHGNAGNLQNRIYKLNDISKLDLNYLIIAYRGFSGNKGEPNEIGLYKDSEAAKKWLNNIGVSDKDIILYGESLGTAVAVDLASKHNFAGIILESPFTSMVKLSKIYYPYLPVKILLKDKYESIKKIDKINFPKMVMPVSYTHLRAHETSE
;
A
#
# COMPACT_ATOMS: atom_id res chain seq x y z
N MET A 1 -7.98 43.69 -38.76
CA MET A 1 -6.99 42.62 -38.55
C MET A 1 -6.80 42.27 -37.05
N TYR A 2 -6.48 43.19 -36.21
CA TYR A 2 -6.24 42.93 -34.74
C TYR A 2 -7.41 42.29 -34.01
N LYS A 3 -8.65 42.70 -34.18
CA LYS A 3 -9.84 42.10 -33.53
C LYS A 3 -10.03 40.62 -33.88
N LYS A 4 -9.75 40.22 -35.13
CA LYS A 4 -9.86 38.80 -35.55
C LYS A 4 -8.79 37.94 -34.92
N ILE A 5 -7.54 38.45 -34.82
CA ILE A 5 -6.43 37.76 -34.17
C ILE A 5 -6.71 37.62 -32.65
N SER A 6 -7.17 38.70 -31.96
CA SER A 6 -7.53 38.64 -30.55
C SER A 6 -8.64 37.64 -30.28
N MET A 7 -9.64 37.51 -31.14
CA MET A 7 -10.72 36.53 -31.01
C MET A 7 -10.23 35.07 -31.20
N ILE A 8 -9.29 34.84 -32.12
CA ILE A 8 -8.67 33.52 -32.32
C ILE A 8 -7.89 33.14 -31.07
N ILE A 9 -7.05 34.03 -30.51
CA ILE A 9 -6.28 33.79 -29.31
C ILE A 9 -7.21 33.49 -28.13
N LEU A 10 -8.26 34.26 -27.94
CA LEU A 10 -9.24 34.05 -26.86
C LEU A 10 -9.93 32.69 -27.00
N ASN A 11 -10.41 32.35 -28.21
CA ASN A 11 -11.06 31.05 -28.42
C ASN A 11 -10.10 29.88 -28.21
N SER A 12 -8.84 30.01 -28.64
CA SER A 12 -7.81 28.98 -28.38
C SER A 12 -7.51 28.82 -26.89
N ALA A 13 -7.41 29.93 -26.13
CA ALA A 13 -7.22 29.89 -24.67
C ALA A 13 -8.40 29.20 -23.97
N ILE A 14 -9.62 29.53 -24.35
CA ILE A 14 -10.83 28.89 -23.81
C ILE A 14 -10.81 27.38 -24.11
N ALA A 15 -10.51 27.00 -25.35
CA ALA A 15 -10.45 25.58 -25.74
C ALA A 15 -9.41 24.82 -24.91
N LEU A 16 -8.20 25.37 -24.76
CA LEU A 16 -7.14 24.75 -23.94
C LEU A 16 -7.55 24.63 -22.46
N THR A 17 -8.21 25.67 -21.93
CA THR A 17 -8.72 25.62 -20.55
C THR A 17 -9.78 24.53 -20.39
N VAL A 18 -10.70 24.40 -21.33
CA VAL A 18 -11.72 23.34 -21.29
C VAL A 18 -11.06 21.95 -21.36
N ILE A 19 -10.11 21.76 -22.27
CA ILE A 19 -9.37 20.50 -22.39
C ILE A 19 -8.67 20.16 -21.05
N TYR A 20 -7.96 21.13 -20.45
CA TYR A 20 -7.29 20.92 -19.16
C TYR A 20 -8.29 20.52 -18.07
N LEU A 21 -9.44 21.21 -17.97
CA LEU A 21 -10.46 20.85 -16.97
C LEU A 21 -11.03 19.46 -17.20
N VAL A 22 -11.25 19.05 -18.45
CA VAL A 22 -11.70 17.68 -18.77
C VAL A 22 -10.66 16.66 -18.31
N VAL A 23 -9.37 16.88 -18.60
CA VAL A 23 -8.27 16.01 -18.15
C VAL A 23 -8.24 15.92 -16.63
N VAL A 24 -8.36 17.05 -15.92
CA VAL A 24 -8.40 17.07 -14.44
C VAL A 24 -9.58 16.26 -13.92
N ILE A 25 -10.76 16.40 -14.51
CA ILE A 25 -11.96 15.63 -14.11
C ILE A 25 -11.75 14.14 -14.34
N VAL A 26 -11.24 13.74 -15.50
CA VAL A 26 -10.96 12.33 -15.81
C VAL A 26 -9.98 11.74 -14.79
N ILE A 27 -8.88 12.43 -14.51
CA ILE A 27 -7.89 12.00 -13.50
C ILE A 27 -8.53 11.91 -12.10
N PHE A 28 -9.34 12.91 -11.72
CA PHE A 28 -10.04 12.91 -10.43
C PHE A 28 -10.97 11.71 -10.27
N LEU A 29 -11.70 11.33 -11.31
CA LEU A 29 -12.60 10.17 -11.28
C LEU A 29 -11.83 8.84 -11.30
N SER A 30 -10.71 8.79 -12.02
CA SER A 30 -9.94 7.56 -12.23
C SER A 30 -8.79 7.35 -11.24
N GLN A 31 -8.52 8.30 -10.33
CA GLN A 31 -7.30 8.33 -9.51
C GLN A 31 -7.07 7.04 -8.69
N ARG A 32 -8.13 6.37 -8.20
CA ARG A 32 -7.97 5.11 -7.49
C ARG A 32 -7.53 3.97 -8.39
N LYS A 33 -8.03 3.91 -9.64
CA LYS A 33 -7.57 2.95 -10.64
C LYS A 33 -6.12 3.20 -11.05
N LEU A 34 -5.67 4.47 -11.02
CA LEU A 34 -4.28 4.84 -11.28
C LEU A 34 -3.36 4.60 -10.09
N MET A 35 -3.89 4.52 -8.88
CA MET A 35 -3.12 4.32 -7.66
C MET A 35 -3.03 2.85 -7.25
N TYR A 36 -4.12 2.10 -7.36
CA TYR A 36 -4.21 0.71 -6.95
C TYR A 36 -4.29 -0.19 -8.17
N HIS A 37 -3.42 -1.19 -8.21
CA HIS A 37 -3.32 -2.17 -9.29
C HIS A 37 -3.51 -3.59 -8.76
N PRO A 38 -4.69 -3.92 -8.21
CA PRO A 38 -4.94 -5.26 -7.68
C PRO A 38 -4.92 -6.28 -8.81
N ASN A 39 -4.30 -7.42 -8.56
CA ASN A 39 -4.53 -8.61 -9.35
C ASN A 39 -5.65 -9.40 -8.66
N GLU A 40 -6.80 -9.51 -9.35
CA GLU A 40 -8.00 -10.18 -8.84
C GLU A 40 -7.90 -11.71 -8.91
N ASN A 41 -6.92 -12.25 -9.61
CA ASN A 41 -6.77 -13.69 -9.76
C ASN A 41 -6.50 -14.37 -8.42
N ASN A 42 -7.39 -15.31 -8.09
CA ASN A 42 -7.32 -16.17 -6.91
C ASN A 42 -6.34 -17.34 -7.07
N TYR A 43 -5.58 -17.41 -8.13
CA TYR A 43 -4.60 -18.49 -8.33
C TYR A 43 -3.49 -18.36 -7.28
N LEU A 44 -3.87 -18.74 -6.06
CA LEU A 44 -2.98 -18.77 -4.91
C LEU A 44 -2.21 -20.08 -4.98
N GLU A 45 -1.17 -20.09 -5.79
CA GLU A 45 -0.19 -21.18 -5.82
C GLU A 45 0.68 -21.10 -4.55
N GLU A 46 0.05 -21.38 -3.40
CA GLU A 46 0.76 -21.55 -2.13
C GLU A 46 1.82 -22.66 -2.21
N ASN A 47 1.70 -23.54 -3.21
CA ASN A 47 2.67 -24.62 -3.49
C ASN A 47 4.08 -24.10 -3.80
N GLN A 48 4.24 -22.83 -4.13
CA GLN A 48 5.56 -22.20 -4.33
C GLN A 48 6.20 -21.71 -3.02
N LEU A 49 5.46 -21.75 -1.91
CA LEU A 49 6.04 -21.51 -0.59
C LEU A 49 6.83 -22.75 -0.15
N ASN A 50 8.06 -22.54 0.29
CA ASN A 50 8.94 -23.59 0.79
C ASN A 50 8.68 -23.97 2.26
N HIS A 51 7.58 -23.47 2.84
CA HIS A 51 7.16 -23.68 4.22
C HIS A 51 5.64 -23.73 4.34
N LYS A 52 5.16 -24.30 5.44
CA LYS A 52 3.73 -24.44 5.69
C LYS A 52 3.10 -23.13 6.13
N ILE A 53 1.96 -22.81 5.55
CA ILE A 53 1.09 -21.70 5.97
C ILE A 53 -0.33 -22.18 6.26
N GLU A 54 -1.07 -21.37 6.98
CA GLU A 54 -2.51 -21.47 7.14
C GLU A 54 -3.18 -20.32 6.37
N LYS A 55 -4.14 -20.65 5.49
CA LYS A 55 -5.03 -19.65 4.91
C LYS A 55 -6.05 -19.23 5.96
N VAL A 56 -6.07 -17.95 6.26
CA VAL A 56 -6.97 -17.37 7.25
C VAL A 56 -7.88 -16.34 6.60
N TYR A 57 -9.05 -16.16 7.21
CA TYR A 57 -10.00 -15.16 6.77
C TYR A 57 -10.29 -14.20 7.92
N ILE A 58 -10.00 -12.93 7.68
CA ILE A 58 -10.08 -11.86 8.66
C ILE A 58 -11.31 -11.01 8.37
N ASN A 59 -12.16 -10.82 9.38
CA ASN A 59 -13.36 -10.01 9.27
C ASN A 59 -13.02 -8.52 9.47
N SER A 60 -13.08 -7.77 8.38
CA SER A 60 -13.10 -6.30 8.33
C SER A 60 -14.50 -5.85 7.91
N ASP A 61 -14.66 -4.78 7.10
CA ASP A 61 -15.91 -4.50 6.38
C ASP A 61 -16.22 -5.64 5.38
N PHE A 62 -15.17 -6.34 4.94
CA PHE A 62 -15.22 -7.51 4.06
C PHE A 62 -14.42 -8.65 4.70
N LYS A 63 -14.60 -9.87 4.19
CA LYS A 63 -13.80 -11.02 4.55
C LYS A 63 -12.50 -10.99 3.75
N LEU A 64 -11.37 -10.78 4.43
CA LEU A 64 -10.05 -10.62 3.83
C LEU A 64 -9.27 -11.93 3.93
N LEU A 65 -8.65 -12.34 2.83
CA LEU A 65 -7.71 -13.46 2.81
C LEU A 65 -6.38 -13.04 3.43
N GLY A 66 -5.82 -13.90 4.27
CA GLY A 66 -4.47 -13.79 4.80
C GLY A 66 -3.75 -15.12 4.75
N TRP A 67 -2.41 -15.06 4.77
CA TRP A 67 -1.53 -16.21 4.97
C TRP A 67 -0.81 -16.05 6.28
N HIS A 68 -1.03 -17.03 7.17
CA HIS A 68 -0.44 -17.06 8.49
C HIS A 68 0.57 -18.21 8.60
N HIS A 69 1.78 -17.90 9.04
CA HIS A 69 2.84 -18.84 9.31
C HIS A 69 3.28 -18.78 10.76
N VAL A 70 3.27 -19.92 11.44
CA VAL A 70 3.78 -20.08 12.79
C VAL A 70 4.96 -21.04 12.76
N LYS A 71 6.18 -20.50 12.89
CA LYS A 71 7.41 -21.27 13.02
C LYS A 71 7.61 -21.71 14.46
N ASN A 72 7.41 -20.81 15.41
CA ASN A 72 7.49 -21.07 16.83
C ASN A 72 6.65 -20.04 17.61
N LYS A 73 5.82 -20.49 18.53
CA LYS A 73 4.95 -19.61 19.36
C LYS A 73 5.71 -18.58 20.21
N LYS A 74 7.00 -18.80 20.47
CA LYS A 74 7.88 -17.87 21.22
C LYS A 74 8.44 -16.76 20.37
N PHE A 75 8.38 -16.86 19.03
CA PHE A 75 8.91 -15.86 18.13
C PHE A 75 7.90 -14.71 17.94
N LYS A 76 8.43 -13.52 17.66
CA LYS A 76 7.60 -12.38 17.29
C LYS A 76 6.91 -12.62 15.95
N THR A 77 5.80 -11.96 15.74
CA THR A 77 4.99 -12.09 14.53
C THR A 77 5.14 -10.84 13.66
N LEU A 78 5.56 -11.02 12.44
CA LEU A 78 5.60 -9.96 11.44
C LEU A 78 4.19 -9.77 10.84
N LEU A 79 3.57 -8.62 11.05
CA LEU A 79 2.33 -8.24 10.37
C LEU A 79 2.68 -7.45 9.11
N PHE A 80 2.49 -8.09 7.95
CA PHE A 80 2.97 -7.60 6.67
C PHE A 80 1.85 -6.94 5.85
N PHE A 81 2.08 -5.68 5.47
CA PHE A 81 1.26 -4.85 4.60
C PHE A 81 1.96 -4.66 3.27
N HIS A 82 1.40 -5.24 2.19
CA HIS A 82 2.00 -5.24 0.86
C HIS A 82 1.82 -3.89 0.13
N GLY A 83 2.52 -3.73 -1.00
CA GLY A 83 2.43 -2.55 -1.86
C GLY A 83 1.12 -2.42 -2.64
N ASN A 84 1.06 -1.44 -3.55
CA ASN A 84 -0.16 -1.06 -4.27
C ASN A 84 -0.52 -1.94 -5.47
N ALA A 85 0.26 -2.97 -5.78
CA ALA A 85 0.07 -3.80 -6.96
C ALA A 85 0.13 -5.30 -6.65
N GLY A 86 -0.49 -6.10 -7.52
CA GLY A 86 -0.40 -7.56 -7.52
C GLY A 86 -1.36 -8.24 -6.56
N ASN A 87 -0.95 -9.39 -6.07
CA ASN A 87 -1.66 -10.25 -5.12
C ASN A 87 -0.69 -10.85 -4.10
N LEU A 88 -1.15 -11.74 -3.21
CA LEU A 88 -0.27 -12.40 -2.23
C LEU A 88 0.80 -13.27 -2.89
N GLN A 89 0.50 -13.89 -4.03
CA GLN A 89 1.45 -14.74 -4.77
C GLN A 89 2.70 -13.96 -5.19
N ASN A 90 2.57 -12.69 -5.54
CA ASN A 90 3.71 -11.84 -5.88
C ASN A 90 4.68 -11.59 -4.69
N ARG A 91 4.31 -12.02 -3.48
CA ARG A 91 5.13 -11.89 -2.26
C ARG A 91 5.77 -13.20 -1.81
N ILE A 92 5.56 -14.32 -2.54
CA ILE A 92 6.08 -15.64 -2.19
C ILE A 92 7.61 -15.64 -2.01
N TYR A 93 8.35 -14.99 -2.91
CA TYR A 93 9.81 -14.90 -2.81
C TYR A 93 10.25 -14.26 -1.48
N LYS A 94 9.60 -13.15 -1.09
CA LYS A 94 9.88 -12.43 0.17
C LYS A 94 9.45 -13.25 1.39
N LEU A 95 8.30 -13.92 1.31
CA LEU A 95 7.83 -14.79 2.39
C LEU A 95 8.74 -16.00 2.60
N ASN A 96 9.30 -16.56 1.52
CA ASN A 96 10.30 -17.62 1.58
C ASN A 96 11.59 -17.15 2.29
N ASP A 97 11.98 -15.88 2.12
CA ASP A 97 13.15 -15.32 2.83
C ASP A 97 12.80 -15.01 4.30
N ILE A 98 11.63 -14.45 4.56
CA ILE A 98 11.15 -14.19 5.94
C ILE A 98 11.05 -15.50 6.73
N SER A 99 10.62 -16.60 6.12
CA SER A 99 10.48 -17.91 6.80
C SER A 99 11.81 -18.50 7.29
N LYS A 100 12.95 -18.06 6.73
CA LYS A 100 14.29 -18.46 7.20
C LYS A 100 14.65 -17.78 8.53
N LEU A 101 14.03 -16.65 8.85
CA LEU A 101 14.25 -15.91 10.08
C LEU A 101 13.51 -16.55 11.27
N ASP A 102 13.87 -16.14 12.49
CA ASP A 102 13.17 -16.55 13.72
C ASP A 102 11.96 -15.65 13.97
N LEU A 103 11.02 -15.72 13.00
CA LEU A 103 9.77 -14.95 12.99
C LEU A 103 8.60 -15.84 12.56
N ASN A 104 7.44 -15.52 13.12
CA ASN A 104 6.14 -15.87 12.55
C ASN A 104 5.71 -14.73 11.63
N TYR A 105 4.72 -14.93 10.76
CA TYR A 105 4.14 -13.83 10.01
C TYR A 105 2.65 -13.99 9.71
N LEU A 106 2.00 -12.88 9.54
CA LEU A 106 0.69 -12.74 8.92
C LEU A 106 0.82 -11.71 7.80
N ILE A 107 0.57 -12.11 6.56
CA ILE A 107 0.34 -11.20 5.44
C ILE A 107 -1.14 -11.21 5.10
N ILE A 108 -1.74 -10.04 4.89
CA ILE A 108 -3.13 -9.91 4.45
C ILE A 108 -3.18 -9.35 3.03
N ALA A 109 -4.14 -9.82 2.23
CA ALA A 109 -4.57 -9.10 1.05
C ALA A 109 -5.59 -8.05 1.46
N TYR A 110 -5.42 -6.81 1.01
CA TYR A 110 -6.41 -5.75 1.25
C TYR A 110 -7.71 -6.01 0.49
N ARG A 111 -8.77 -5.25 0.82
CA ARG A 111 -9.97 -5.17 0.02
C ARG A 111 -9.64 -4.90 -1.46
N GLY A 112 -10.30 -5.61 -2.37
CA GLY A 112 -10.07 -5.52 -3.81
C GLY A 112 -8.85 -6.30 -4.33
N PHE A 113 -7.95 -6.81 -3.45
CA PHE A 113 -6.77 -7.59 -3.84
C PHE A 113 -7.01 -9.09 -3.60
N SER A 114 -6.34 -9.95 -4.39
CA SER A 114 -6.38 -11.43 -4.25
C SER A 114 -7.80 -11.99 -4.19
N GLY A 115 -8.74 -11.40 -4.95
CA GLY A 115 -10.13 -11.81 -4.98
C GLY A 115 -10.99 -11.37 -3.79
N ASN A 116 -10.46 -10.59 -2.88
CA ASN A 116 -11.24 -9.98 -1.81
C ASN A 116 -12.25 -8.98 -2.38
N LYS A 117 -13.44 -8.93 -1.79
CA LYS A 117 -14.46 -7.95 -2.13
C LYS A 117 -14.05 -6.53 -1.72
N GLY A 118 -14.71 -5.53 -2.32
CA GLY A 118 -14.54 -4.12 -2.02
C GLY A 118 -13.55 -3.42 -2.93
N GLU A 119 -13.46 -2.10 -2.80
CA GLU A 119 -12.55 -1.26 -3.56
C GLU A 119 -11.48 -0.66 -2.63
N PRO A 120 -10.19 -0.72 -3.01
CA PRO A 120 -9.12 -0.18 -2.18
C PRO A 120 -9.23 1.35 -2.08
N ASN A 121 -9.02 1.85 -0.87
CA ASN A 121 -8.94 3.27 -0.55
C ASN A 121 -8.23 3.44 0.80
N GLU A 122 -7.71 4.64 1.07
CA GLU A 122 -6.92 4.92 2.27
C GLU A 122 -7.61 4.48 3.57
N ILE A 123 -8.85 4.92 3.80
CA ILE A 123 -9.62 4.59 5.01
C ILE A 123 -9.88 3.07 5.10
N GLY A 124 -10.20 2.48 3.96
CA GLY A 124 -10.45 1.04 3.86
C GLY A 124 -9.23 0.21 4.24
N LEU A 125 -8.04 0.55 3.71
CA LEU A 125 -6.81 -0.15 4.02
C LEU A 125 -6.42 0.01 5.50
N TYR A 126 -6.70 1.16 6.10
CA TYR A 126 -6.50 1.36 7.55
C TYR A 126 -7.42 0.47 8.38
N LYS A 127 -8.69 0.32 8.00
CA LYS A 127 -9.61 -0.63 8.65
C LYS A 127 -9.16 -2.07 8.49
N ASP A 128 -8.64 -2.44 7.31
CA ASP A 128 -8.14 -3.77 7.05
C ASP A 128 -6.93 -4.10 7.94
N SER A 129 -6.04 -3.13 8.17
CA SER A 129 -4.90 -3.29 9.08
C SER A 129 -5.32 -3.44 10.54
N GLU A 130 -6.29 -2.69 11.02
CA GLU A 130 -6.87 -2.83 12.36
C GLU A 130 -7.51 -4.20 12.55
N ALA A 131 -8.23 -4.68 11.54
CA ALA A 131 -8.84 -6.02 11.58
C ALA A 131 -7.78 -7.12 11.65
N ALA A 132 -6.67 -6.99 10.91
CA ALA A 132 -5.56 -7.93 10.95
C ALA A 132 -4.87 -7.97 12.32
N LYS A 133 -4.61 -6.79 12.92
CA LYS A 133 -4.11 -6.68 14.29
C LYS A 133 -5.06 -7.36 15.28
N LYS A 134 -6.36 -7.04 15.21
CA LYS A 134 -7.36 -7.63 16.09
C LYS A 134 -7.42 -9.16 15.96
N TRP A 135 -7.28 -9.67 14.74
CA TRP A 135 -7.23 -11.11 14.49
C TRP A 135 -6.04 -11.76 15.21
N LEU A 136 -4.83 -11.18 15.10
CA LEU A 136 -3.64 -11.65 15.83
C LEU A 136 -3.85 -11.62 17.34
N ASN A 137 -4.44 -10.54 17.87
CA ASN A 137 -4.72 -10.47 19.30
C ASN A 137 -5.70 -11.57 19.75
N ASN A 138 -6.72 -11.88 18.95
CA ASN A 138 -7.71 -12.92 19.25
C ASN A 138 -7.11 -14.34 19.31
N ILE A 139 -6.01 -14.59 18.60
CA ILE A 139 -5.26 -15.85 18.67
C ILE A 139 -4.13 -15.82 19.70
N GLY A 140 -4.07 -14.78 20.56
CA GLY A 140 -3.15 -14.67 21.67
C GLY A 140 -1.82 -13.98 21.38
N VAL A 141 -1.63 -13.35 20.21
CA VAL A 141 -0.43 -12.56 19.90
C VAL A 141 -0.61 -11.14 20.45
N SER A 142 0.19 -10.76 21.44
CA SER A 142 0.18 -9.41 22.04
C SER A 142 0.75 -8.38 21.06
N ASP A 143 0.28 -7.12 21.11
CA ASP A 143 0.84 -6.02 20.32
C ASP A 143 2.36 -5.87 20.48
N LYS A 144 2.89 -6.13 21.70
CA LYS A 144 4.33 -6.11 22.00
C LYS A 144 5.12 -7.26 21.36
N ASP A 145 4.43 -8.25 20.79
CA ASP A 145 5.02 -9.35 20.04
C ASP A 145 4.81 -9.22 18.54
N ILE A 146 4.20 -8.12 18.09
CA ILE A 146 4.00 -7.81 16.68
C ILE A 146 5.07 -6.82 16.19
N ILE A 147 5.70 -7.14 15.07
CA ILE A 147 6.53 -6.22 14.28
C ILE A 147 5.72 -5.87 13.04
N LEU A 148 5.47 -4.59 12.81
CA LEU A 148 4.81 -4.13 11.59
C LEU A 148 5.83 -4.09 10.45
N TYR A 149 5.44 -4.58 9.28
CA TYR A 149 6.24 -4.48 8.06
C TYR A 149 5.38 -3.90 6.95
N GLY A 150 5.81 -2.79 6.40
CA GLY A 150 5.14 -2.13 5.27
C GLY A 150 6.05 -2.08 4.05
N GLU A 151 5.50 -2.45 2.88
CA GLU A 151 6.17 -2.34 1.58
C GLU A 151 5.51 -1.25 0.76
N SER A 152 6.24 -0.22 0.33
CA SER A 152 5.75 0.87 -0.51
C SER A 152 4.45 1.48 0.06
N LEU A 153 3.30 1.34 -0.61
CA LEU A 153 1.98 1.77 -0.08
C LEU A 153 1.70 1.21 1.32
N GLY A 154 2.08 -0.04 1.57
CA GLY A 154 1.93 -0.69 2.87
C GLY A 154 2.68 0.00 4.00
N THR A 155 3.71 0.81 3.70
CA THR A 155 4.39 1.63 4.73
C THR A 155 3.46 2.66 5.35
N ALA A 156 2.61 3.28 4.55
CA ALA A 156 1.63 4.25 5.06
C ALA A 156 0.53 3.57 5.90
N VAL A 157 0.14 2.35 5.52
CA VAL A 157 -0.79 1.52 6.31
C VAL A 157 -0.16 1.13 7.65
N ALA A 158 1.09 0.67 7.64
CA ALA A 158 1.85 0.33 8.84
C ALA A 158 2.04 1.54 9.76
N VAL A 159 2.37 2.72 9.22
CA VAL A 159 2.54 3.97 9.97
C VAL A 159 1.21 4.43 10.59
N ASP A 160 0.09 4.31 9.87
CA ASP A 160 -1.22 4.64 10.43
C ASP A 160 -1.55 3.76 11.64
N LEU A 161 -1.39 2.45 11.52
CA LEU A 161 -1.62 1.51 12.60
C LEU A 161 -0.66 1.75 13.78
N ALA A 162 0.63 1.96 13.49
CA ALA A 162 1.67 2.25 14.48
C ALA A 162 1.43 3.55 15.26
N SER A 163 0.78 4.53 14.63
CA SER A 163 0.47 5.81 15.29
C SER A 163 -0.63 5.73 16.35
N LYS A 164 -1.34 4.59 16.43
CA LYS A 164 -2.49 4.36 17.32
C LYS A 164 -2.22 3.33 18.41
N HIS A 165 -1.25 2.43 18.18
CA HIS A 165 -0.95 1.30 19.05
C HIS A 165 0.55 1.18 19.27
N ASN A 166 0.97 0.42 20.28
CA ASN A 166 2.38 0.26 20.66
C ASN A 166 2.85 -1.18 20.33
N PHE A 167 3.77 -1.30 19.37
CA PHE A 167 4.27 -2.57 18.85
C PHE A 167 5.72 -2.86 19.25
N ALA A 168 6.22 -4.06 18.94
CA ALA A 168 7.63 -4.41 19.14
C ALA A 168 8.57 -3.60 18.24
N GLY A 169 8.11 -3.22 17.04
CA GLY A 169 8.86 -2.44 16.08
C GLY A 169 8.09 -2.22 14.78
N ILE A 170 8.65 -1.38 13.91
CA ILE A 170 8.13 -1.16 12.56
C ILE A 170 9.27 -1.14 11.54
N ILE A 171 9.08 -1.83 10.43
CA ILE A 171 9.99 -1.89 9.28
C ILE A 171 9.28 -1.26 8.09
N LEU A 172 9.90 -0.26 7.50
CA LEU A 172 9.35 0.50 6.37
C LEU A 172 10.26 0.32 5.16
N GLU A 173 9.84 -0.50 4.21
CA GLU A 173 10.54 -0.70 2.93
C GLU A 173 9.98 0.25 1.88
N SER A 174 10.84 1.09 1.33
CA SER A 174 10.49 2.11 0.31
C SER A 174 9.40 3.09 0.77
N PRO A 175 9.51 3.68 1.95
CA PRO A 175 8.47 4.58 2.44
C PRO A 175 8.44 5.90 1.65
N PHE A 176 7.25 6.50 1.66
CA PHE A 176 7.04 7.87 1.16
C PHE A 176 6.41 8.74 2.24
N THR A 177 6.65 10.04 2.16
CA THR A 177 6.18 11.00 3.15
C THR A 177 4.68 11.26 3.08
N SER A 178 4.13 11.33 1.86
CA SER A 178 2.70 11.39 1.56
C SER A 178 2.46 11.15 0.08
N MET A 179 1.28 10.65 -0.27
CA MET A 179 0.87 10.51 -1.67
C MET A 179 0.78 11.85 -2.37
N VAL A 180 0.43 12.92 -1.66
CA VAL A 180 0.44 14.30 -2.19
C VAL A 180 1.83 14.71 -2.66
N LYS A 181 2.88 14.49 -1.85
CA LYS A 181 4.26 14.81 -2.23
C LYS A 181 4.73 13.98 -3.42
N LEU A 182 4.46 12.68 -3.38
CA LEU A 182 4.83 11.76 -4.45
C LEU A 182 4.14 12.15 -5.76
N SER A 183 2.83 12.36 -5.75
CA SER A 183 2.09 12.77 -6.94
C SER A 183 2.51 14.13 -7.48
N LYS A 184 2.96 15.08 -6.64
CA LYS A 184 3.47 16.37 -7.10
C LYS A 184 4.76 16.24 -7.91
N ILE A 185 5.58 15.24 -7.64
CA ILE A 185 6.81 14.96 -8.40
C ILE A 185 6.46 14.49 -9.81
N TYR A 186 5.50 13.56 -9.93
CA TYR A 186 5.12 12.98 -11.23
C TYR A 186 4.14 13.84 -12.03
N TYR A 187 3.30 14.64 -11.35
CA TYR A 187 2.22 15.45 -11.93
C TYR A 187 2.28 16.90 -11.46
N PRO A 188 3.38 17.65 -11.71
CA PRO A 188 3.59 19.00 -11.16
C PRO A 188 2.56 20.02 -11.68
N TYR A 189 1.93 19.74 -12.81
CA TYR A 189 0.91 20.58 -13.44
C TYR A 189 -0.52 20.36 -12.92
N LEU A 190 -0.71 19.38 -12.01
CA LEU A 190 -2.00 19.12 -11.40
C LEU A 190 -2.07 19.69 -9.97
N PRO A 191 -3.22 20.24 -9.54
CA PRO A 191 -3.43 20.69 -8.16
C PRO A 191 -3.68 19.49 -7.22
N VAL A 192 -2.71 18.55 -7.14
CA VAL A 192 -2.83 17.24 -6.48
C VAL A 192 -3.23 17.35 -5.00
N LYS A 193 -2.85 18.42 -4.30
CA LYS A 193 -3.22 18.64 -2.91
C LYS A 193 -4.74 18.71 -2.69
N ILE A 194 -5.45 19.25 -3.68
CA ILE A 194 -6.92 19.40 -3.67
C ILE A 194 -7.58 18.15 -4.26
N LEU A 195 -7.02 17.62 -5.34
CA LEU A 195 -7.64 16.54 -6.12
C LEU A 195 -7.55 15.17 -5.43
N LEU A 196 -6.44 14.87 -4.70
CA LEU A 196 -6.25 13.55 -4.13
C LEU A 196 -7.27 13.23 -3.03
N LYS A 197 -7.97 12.11 -3.22
CA LYS A 197 -8.88 11.51 -2.23
C LYS A 197 -8.10 10.75 -1.17
N ASP A 198 -7.11 9.95 -1.60
CA ASP A 198 -6.29 9.09 -0.75
C ASP A 198 -4.89 9.72 -0.63
N LYS A 199 -4.60 10.33 0.52
CA LYS A 199 -3.42 11.20 0.72
C LYS A 199 -2.24 10.53 1.41
N TYR A 200 -2.50 9.52 2.25
CA TYR A 200 -1.49 8.74 2.98
C TYR A 200 -0.41 9.63 3.63
N GLU A 201 -0.83 10.53 4.52
CA GLU A 201 0.06 11.53 5.13
C GLU A 201 0.92 10.91 6.25
N SER A 202 1.83 9.99 5.91
CA SER A 202 2.70 9.28 6.85
C SER A 202 3.57 10.22 7.67
N ILE A 203 4.06 11.30 7.08
CA ILE A 203 4.92 12.30 7.75
C ILE A 203 4.22 12.96 8.95
N LYS A 204 2.91 13.05 8.95
CA LYS A 204 2.14 13.65 10.06
C LYS A 204 1.91 12.66 11.22
N LYS A 205 2.20 11.39 11.00
CA LYS A 205 1.92 10.31 11.94
C LYS A 205 3.18 9.69 12.53
N ILE A 206 4.32 9.78 11.82
CA ILE A 206 5.57 9.09 12.19
C ILE A 206 6.11 9.51 13.54
N ASP A 207 5.93 10.78 13.93
CA ASP A 207 6.41 11.33 15.21
C ASP A 207 5.64 10.79 16.42
N LYS A 208 4.45 10.20 16.20
CA LYS A 208 3.66 9.55 17.26
C LYS A 208 4.17 8.15 17.63
N ILE A 209 5.07 7.60 16.83
CA ILE A 209 5.61 6.25 17.01
C ILE A 209 6.83 6.32 17.94
N ASN A 210 6.72 5.76 19.16
CA ASN A 210 7.75 5.82 20.20
C ASN A 210 8.50 4.50 20.42
N PHE A 211 8.42 3.56 19.46
CA PHE A 211 9.11 2.27 19.51
C PHE A 211 10.08 2.14 18.31
N PRO A 212 10.96 1.11 18.28
CA PRO A 212 11.98 0.97 17.26
C PRO A 212 11.44 1.04 15.83
N LYS A 213 12.11 1.86 14.99
CA LYS A 213 11.77 2.08 13.58
C LYS A 213 12.97 1.75 12.71
N MET A 214 12.76 0.90 11.70
CA MET A 214 13.73 0.61 10.65
C MET A 214 13.21 1.12 9.31
N VAL A 215 14.04 1.85 8.58
CA VAL A 215 13.73 2.33 7.24
C VAL A 215 14.68 1.67 6.25
N MET A 216 14.13 1.00 5.25
CA MET A 216 14.87 0.36 4.17
C MET A 216 14.59 1.11 2.86
N PRO A 217 15.47 2.03 2.44
CA PRO A 217 15.31 2.70 1.15
C PRO A 217 15.56 1.70 0.01
N VAL A 218 14.77 1.78 -1.07
CA VAL A 218 15.12 1.04 -2.29
C VAL A 218 16.26 1.75 -3.01
N SER A 219 17.33 1.00 -3.29
CA SER A 219 18.32 1.44 -4.26
C SER A 219 17.74 1.27 -5.67
N TYR A 220 17.64 2.34 -6.43
CA TYR A 220 17.18 2.33 -7.84
C TYR A 220 18.05 1.48 -8.78
N THR A 221 19.18 0.94 -8.28
CA THR A 221 20.10 0.10 -9.07
C THR A 221 19.53 -1.25 -9.47
N HIS A 222 18.51 -1.78 -8.76
CA HIS A 222 17.88 -3.06 -9.12
C HIS A 222 16.70 -2.95 -10.10
N LEU A 223 16.11 -1.76 -10.28
CA LEU A 223 15.00 -1.57 -11.24
C LEU A 223 15.46 -1.57 -12.70
N ARG A 224 16.73 -1.27 -12.98
CA ARG A 224 17.29 -1.34 -14.36
C ARG A 224 17.63 -2.74 -14.83
N ALA A 225 17.76 -3.72 -13.96
CA ALA A 225 18.16 -5.08 -14.33
C ALA A 225 17.00 -5.93 -14.91
N HIS A 226 15.75 -5.53 -14.69
CA HIS A 226 14.57 -6.25 -15.21
C HIS A 226 13.96 -5.64 -16.48
N GLU A 227 14.36 -4.43 -16.88
CA GLU A 227 13.87 -3.78 -18.10
C GLU A 227 14.73 -4.04 -19.35
N THR A 228 15.84 -4.76 -19.23
CA THR A 228 16.76 -5.03 -20.33
C THR A 228 16.87 -6.49 -20.78
N SER A 229 15.89 -7.32 -20.41
CA SER A 229 15.78 -8.70 -20.90
C SER A 229 14.44 -8.91 -21.63
N GLU A 230 14.26 -8.22 -22.76
CA GLU A 230 13.42 -8.61 -23.88
C GLU A 230 14.27 -8.61 -25.15
#